data_b8e1ccddc11d16e553e6f1c06dcf40bd
#
_entry.id   b8e1ccddc11d16e553e6f1c06dcf40bd
#
_cell.length_a   1.000
_cell.length_b   1.000
_cell.length_c   1.000
_cell.angle_alpha   90.00
_cell.angle_beta   90.00
_cell.angle_gamma   90.00
#
_symmetry.space_group_name_H-M   'P 1'
#
loop_
_entity.id
_entity.type
_entity.pdbx_description
1 polymer ?
#
loop_
_entity_poly.entity_id
_entity_poly.type
_entity_poly.pdbx_seq_one_letter_code
_entity_poly.pdbx_strand_id
1 'polypeptide(L)'
;MGGHSSSDVASPRIVEGAEDARSASADRDDDSVLLRVENLRKEYRSGLQPLVLFDGLNLTVRQGEMIAIVGESGAGKSTLLHLLAALDRPSAGDVYFASTWLGKLTAGEAATFRNREIGYVWQLHYLLPEFTALENVAMPLLAREEPKPSAFVKARELLREVGLEARVNHLAGELSGGEQQRVSLARALVTQPRLLLADEPTGNLDNRTAEAVFGLLERLHTTHRLTSILVTHNMAMAKRCGRTLRLHEGRLHEVWLHSSESEEASAEGRIASSDAPGHPIVRTAVPGANRTGTA
;
A
#
# COMPACT_ATOMS: atom_id res chain seq x y z
N MET A 1 10.88 -86.44 -9.76
CA MET A 1 11.47 -86.25 -8.42
C MET A 1 12.02 -84.85 -8.32
N GLY A 2 11.52 -84.09 -7.39
CA GLY A 2 12.14 -82.97 -6.71
C GLY A 2 11.72 -81.59 -7.17
N GLY A 3 10.58 -81.13 -6.63
CA GLY A 3 10.22 -79.70 -6.68
C GLY A 3 10.96 -78.90 -5.61
N HIS A 4 11.26 -77.66 -5.90
CA HIS A 4 11.50 -76.61 -4.91
C HIS A 4 10.75 -75.38 -5.25
N SER A 5 9.80 -75.05 -4.41
CA SER A 5 9.05 -73.87 -4.25
C SER A 5 9.98 -72.73 -3.78
N SER A 6 9.99 -71.59 -4.47
CA SER A 6 10.60 -70.35 -3.98
C SER A 6 9.51 -69.33 -3.81
N SER A 7 9.29 -68.97 -2.54
CA SER A 7 8.40 -67.95 -2.05
C SER A 7 8.91 -66.54 -2.48
N ASP A 8 8.11 -65.85 -3.26
CA ASP A 8 8.28 -64.42 -3.58
C ASP A 8 7.91 -63.59 -2.35
N VAL A 9 8.90 -62.89 -1.81
CA VAL A 9 8.72 -61.88 -0.78
C VAL A 9 8.60 -60.54 -1.48
N ALA A 10 7.40 -59.98 -1.50
CA ALA A 10 7.13 -58.64 -2.02
C ALA A 10 7.75 -57.59 -1.10
N SER A 11 8.73 -56.85 -1.63
CA SER A 11 9.25 -55.62 -1.01
C SER A 11 8.25 -54.46 -1.15
N PRO A 12 8.09 -53.62 -0.10
CA PRO A 12 7.18 -52.48 -0.18
C PRO A 12 7.73 -51.40 -1.12
N ARG A 13 6.91 -50.96 -2.09
CA ARG A 13 7.16 -49.79 -2.91
C ARG A 13 7.13 -48.54 -2.02
N ILE A 14 8.26 -47.86 -1.92
CA ILE A 14 8.37 -46.54 -1.34
C ILE A 14 7.67 -45.55 -2.29
N VAL A 15 6.70 -44.80 -1.73
CA VAL A 15 5.97 -43.74 -2.45
C VAL A 15 6.86 -42.52 -2.50
N GLU A 16 7.64 -42.36 -3.58
CA GLU A 16 8.40 -41.17 -3.95
C GLU A 16 7.48 -40.18 -4.69
N GLY A 17 6.50 -39.60 -4.04
CA GLY A 17 5.59 -38.68 -4.69
C GLY A 17 5.21 -37.45 -3.86
N ALA A 18 5.64 -37.40 -2.60
CA ALA A 18 5.22 -36.33 -1.68
C ALA A 18 6.23 -35.18 -1.52
N GLU A 19 7.50 -35.39 -1.87
CA GLU A 19 8.55 -34.36 -1.79
C GLU A 19 8.59 -33.46 -3.03
N ASP A 20 8.37 -34.01 -4.23
CA ASP A 20 8.33 -33.23 -5.47
C ASP A 20 7.13 -32.24 -5.53
N ALA A 21 6.00 -32.58 -4.92
CA ALA A 21 4.84 -31.69 -4.88
C ALA A 21 5.02 -30.50 -3.92
N ARG A 22 5.82 -30.65 -2.86
CA ARG A 22 6.14 -29.57 -1.91
C ARG A 22 7.21 -28.62 -2.46
N SER A 23 8.19 -29.11 -3.18
CA SER A 23 9.22 -28.29 -3.84
C SER A 23 8.63 -27.48 -4.98
N ALA A 24 7.75 -28.08 -5.81
CA ALA A 24 7.08 -27.38 -6.89
C ALA A 24 6.01 -26.36 -6.45
N SER A 25 5.49 -26.45 -5.21
CA SER A 25 4.60 -25.44 -4.65
C SER A 25 5.37 -24.28 -4.01
N ALA A 26 6.51 -24.55 -3.39
CA ALA A 26 7.41 -23.54 -2.81
C ALA A 26 8.05 -22.67 -3.90
N ASP A 27 8.49 -23.25 -5.02
CA ASP A 27 9.02 -22.52 -6.17
C ASP A 27 7.95 -21.64 -6.86
N ARG A 28 6.69 -22.11 -6.94
CA ARG A 28 5.58 -21.32 -7.52
C ARG A 28 5.13 -20.18 -6.60
N ASP A 29 5.32 -20.27 -5.30
CA ASP A 29 4.98 -19.24 -4.32
C ASP A 29 6.03 -18.09 -4.34
N ASP A 30 7.28 -18.41 -4.65
CA ASP A 30 8.37 -17.43 -4.78
C ASP A 30 8.27 -16.62 -6.09
N ASP A 31 7.81 -17.22 -7.20
CA ASP A 31 7.59 -16.53 -8.48
C ASP A 31 6.48 -15.46 -8.41
N SER A 32 5.60 -15.53 -7.42
CA SER A 32 4.55 -14.53 -7.19
C SER A 32 5.05 -13.29 -6.44
N VAL A 33 6.21 -13.34 -5.80
CA VAL A 33 6.77 -12.24 -5.01
C VAL A 33 7.38 -11.18 -5.92
N LEU A 34 6.82 -9.95 -5.88
CA LEU A 34 7.35 -8.81 -6.61
C LEU A 34 8.39 -8.03 -5.80
N LEU A 35 8.13 -7.84 -4.51
CA LEU A 35 9.00 -7.05 -3.64
C LEU A 35 9.25 -7.81 -2.35
N ARG A 36 10.53 -7.91 -1.95
CA ARG A 36 10.97 -8.54 -0.73
C ARG A 36 11.99 -7.65 -0.01
N VAL A 37 11.72 -7.40 1.26
CA VAL A 37 12.54 -6.59 2.16
C VAL A 37 12.98 -7.46 3.32
N GLU A 38 14.27 -7.52 3.58
CA GLU A 38 14.87 -8.38 4.60
C GLU A 38 15.71 -7.56 5.57
N ASN A 39 15.36 -7.64 6.86
CA ASN A 39 16.09 -7.04 7.98
C ASN A 39 16.49 -5.57 7.74
N LEU A 40 15.58 -4.81 7.10
CA LEU A 40 15.82 -3.43 6.71
C LEU A 40 16.13 -2.56 7.93
N ARG A 41 17.24 -1.85 7.88
CA ARG A 41 17.62 -0.82 8.83
C ARG A 41 17.79 0.51 8.10
N LYS A 42 17.24 1.56 8.66
CA LYS A 42 17.47 2.93 8.21
C LYS A 42 17.69 3.83 9.39
N GLU A 43 18.82 4.55 9.33
CA GLU A 43 19.17 5.57 10.30
C GLU A 43 19.64 6.84 9.59
N TYR A 44 19.37 7.98 10.19
CA TYR A 44 19.88 9.27 9.77
C TYR A 44 20.77 9.84 10.86
N ARG A 45 21.85 10.49 10.47
CA ARG A 45 22.70 11.24 11.40
C ARG A 45 22.00 12.57 11.72
N SER A 46 21.52 12.72 12.94
CA SER A 46 20.90 13.95 13.44
C SER A 46 21.65 14.39 14.70
N GLY A 47 22.57 15.34 14.56
CA GLY A 47 23.39 15.80 15.68
C GLY A 47 24.30 14.72 16.27
N LEU A 48 24.28 14.60 17.62
CA LEU A 48 25.15 13.66 18.36
C LEU A 48 24.64 12.23 18.44
N GLN A 49 23.35 12.00 18.12
CA GLN A 49 22.75 10.66 18.18
C GLN A 49 22.12 10.30 16.83
N PRO A 50 22.25 9.04 16.36
CA PRO A 50 21.56 8.59 15.17
C PRO A 50 20.07 8.48 15.44
N LEU A 51 19.25 8.96 14.49
CA LEU A 51 17.82 8.70 14.46
C LEU A 51 17.57 7.41 13.70
N VAL A 52 17.25 6.34 14.41
CA VAL A 52 16.89 5.04 13.79
C VAL A 52 15.41 5.03 13.49
N LEU A 53 15.04 4.88 12.21
CA LEU A 53 13.63 4.77 11.76
C LEU A 53 13.17 3.32 11.69
N PHE A 54 14.03 2.43 11.20
CA PHE A 54 13.74 1.00 11.07
C PHE A 54 14.92 0.20 11.62
N ASP A 55 14.61 -0.93 12.28
CA ASP A 55 15.61 -1.90 12.73
C ASP A 55 15.03 -3.31 12.63
N GLY A 56 15.44 -4.03 11.57
CA GLY A 56 14.95 -5.38 11.29
C GLY A 56 13.54 -5.41 10.67
N LEU A 57 13.16 -4.38 9.87
CA LEU A 57 11.87 -4.37 9.18
C LEU A 57 11.88 -5.39 8.03
N ASN A 58 10.83 -6.21 7.95
CA ASN A 58 10.62 -7.18 6.89
C ASN A 58 9.28 -6.91 6.19
N LEU A 59 9.25 -7.13 4.85
CA LEU A 59 8.04 -6.95 4.04
C LEU A 59 8.13 -7.86 2.82
N THR A 60 7.05 -8.55 2.52
CA THR A 60 6.86 -9.29 1.26
C THR A 60 5.59 -8.80 0.59
N VAL A 61 5.69 -8.50 -0.71
CA VAL A 61 4.57 -8.04 -1.54
C VAL A 61 4.49 -8.91 -2.78
N ARG A 62 3.32 -9.50 -3.02
CA ARG A 62 3.06 -10.32 -4.20
C ARG A 62 2.57 -9.47 -5.37
N GLN A 63 2.73 -10.01 -6.57
CA GLN A 63 2.20 -9.37 -7.78
C GLN A 63 0.68 -9.21 -7.69
N GLY A 64 0.19 -8.02 -8.07
CA GLY A 64 -1.23 -7.71 -8.05
C GLY A 64 -1.80 -7.36 -6.67
N GLU A 65 -0.99 -7.37 -5.59
CA GLU A 65 -1.47 -6.91 -4.28
C GLU A 65 -1.65 -5.38 -4.26
N MET A 66 -2.69 -4.94 -3.56
CA MET A 66 -2.89 -3.54 -3.17
C MET A 66 -2.77 -3.44 -1.66
N ILE A 67 -1.70 -2.82 -1.18
CA ILE A 67 -1.37 -2.74 0.24
C ILE A 67 -1.47 -1.29 0.71
N ALA A 68 -2.11 -1.08 1.86
CA ALA A 68 -2.05 0.18 2.59
C ALA A 68 -1.03 0.11 3.72
N ILE A 69 -0.19 1.13 3.86
CA ILE A 69 0.69 1.34 5.01
C ILE A 69 0.16 2.54 5.78
N VAL A 70 -0.26 2.30 7.02
CA VAL A 70 -0.76 3.33 7.94
C VAL A 70 0.21 3.50 9.10
N GLY A 71 0.11 4.61 9.83
CA GLY A 71 0.95 4.89 11.00
C GLY A 71 1.01 6.39 11.30
N GLU A 72 1.58 6.74 12.44
CA GLU A 72 1.71 8.12 12.90
C GLU A 72 2.55 8.98 11.95
N SER A 73 2.35 10.31 12.03
CA SER A 73 3.23 11.25 11.33
C SER A 73 4.66 11.09 11.85
N GLY A 74 5.64 11.09 10.95
CA GLY A 74 7.04 10.89 11.33
C GLY A 74 7.47 9.44 11.55
N ALA A 75 6.58 8.45 11.48
CA ALA A 75 6.93 7.02 11.64
C ALA A 75 7.87 6.48 10.55
N GLY A 76 8.18 7.25 9.49
CA GLY A 76 9.08 6.83 8.42
C GLY A 76 8.39 6.25 7.19
N LYS A 77 7.06 6.39 7.03
CA LYS A 77 6.30 5.80 5.92
C LYS A 77 6.84 6.24 4.54
N SER A 78 7.02 7.54 4.33
CA SER A 78 7.61 8.07 3.08
C SER A 78 9.05 7.60 2.88
N THR A 79 9.83 7.51 3.96
CA THR A 79 11.20 6.95 3.90
C THR A 79 11.18 5.50 3.44
N LEU A 80 10.22 4.70 3.93
CA LEU A 80 10.07 3.32 3.46
C LEU A 80 9.79 3.29 1.96
N LEU A 81 8.84 4.09 1.46
CA LEU A 81 8.57 4.18 0.01
C LEU A 81 9.81 4.60 -0.79
N HIS A 82 10.63 5.53 -0.28
CA HIS A 82 11.86 5.94 -0.94
C HIS A 82 12.88 4.80 -1.05
N LEU A 83 13.00 3.96 -0.01
CA LEU A 83 13.87 2.78 -0.04
C LEU A 83 13.36 1.74 -1.04
N LEU A 84 12.04 1.50 -1.08
CA LEU A 84 11.41 0.58 -2.02
C LEU A 84 11.52 1.05 -3.48
N ALA A 85 11.57 2.37 -3.71
CA ALA A 85 11.77 2.99 -5.02
C ALA A 85 13.24 3.10 -5.43
N ALA A 86 14.19 2.64 -4.62
CA ALA A 86 15.63 2.91 -4.81
C ALA A 86 15.94 4.43 -4.98
N LEU A 87 15.16 5.30 -4.33
CA LEU A 87 15.43 6.74 -4.20
C LEU A 87 16.41 7.03 -3.07
N ASP A 88 16.45 6.17 -2.07
CA ASP A 88 17.37 6.22 -0.94
C ASP A 88 17.95 4.82 -0.71
N ARG A 89 19.02 4.71 0.06
CA ARG A 89 19.69 3.45 0.37
C ARG A 89 19.44 3.06 1.82
N PRO A 90 19.23 1.77 2.10
CA PRO A 90 19.20 1.28 3.47
C PRO A 90 20.56 1.47 4.15
N SER A 91 20.56 1.62 5.48
CA SER A 91 21.79 1.60 6.30
C SER A 91 22.30 0.18 6.50
N ALA A 92 21.39 -0.81 6.54
CA ALA A 92 21.64 -2.24 6.51
C ALA A 92 20.39 -2.99 6.07
N GLY A 93 20.52 -4.29 5.77
CA GLY A 93 19.45 -5.12 5.23
C GLY A 93 19.29 -4.91 3.72
N ASP A 94 18.37 -5.64 3.13
CA ASP A 94 18.28 -5.80 1.69
C ASP A 94 16.86 -5.54 1.17
N VAL A 95 16.78 -4.99 -0.05
CA VAL A 95 15.54 -4.81 -0.81
C VAL A 95 15.72 -5.49 -2.16
N TYR A 96 14.81 -6.41 -2.47
CA TYR A 96 14.76 -7.12 -3.75
C TYR A 96 13.48 -6.77 -4.49
N PHE A 97 13.61 -6.52 -5.78
CA PHE A 97 12.48 -6.37 -6.69
C PHE A 97 12.55 -7.51 -7.71
N ALA A 98 11.63 -8.46 -7.65
CA ALA A 98 11.75 -9.76 -8.28
C ALA A 98 13.14 -10.37 -7.96
N SER A 99 13.94 -10.70 -8.97
CA SER A 99 15.30 -11.21 -8.80
C SER A 99 16.39 -10.12 -8.65
N THR A 100 16.02 -8.82 -8.72
CA THR A 100 17.00 -7.71 -8.70
C THR A 100 17.25 -7.23 -7.27
N TRP A 101 18.48 -7.32 -6.80
CA TRP A 101 18.91 -6.72 -5.54
C TRP A 101 19.17 -5.22 -5.72
N LEU A 102 18.30 -4.37 -5.16
CA LEU A 102 18.36 -2.92 -5.32
C LEU A 102 19.63 -2.30 -4.67
N GLY A 103 20.15 -2.91 -3.62
CA GLY A 103 21.37 -2.45 -2.94
C GLY A 103 22.64 -2.46 -3.80
N LYS A 104 22.67 -3.27 -4.86
CA LYS A 104 23.80 -3.35 -5.81
C LYS A 104 23.73 -2.36 -6.97
N LEU A 105 22.59 -1.71 -7.19
CA LEU A 105 22.41 -0.83 -8.33
C LEU A 105 23.33 0.41 -8.20
N THR A 106 24.02 0.74 -9.28
CA THR A 106 24.65 2.05 -9.47
C THR A 106 23.59 3.14 -9.59
N ALA A 107 23.95 4.40 -9.47
CA ALA A 107 23.00 5.51 -9.61
C ALA A 107 22.27 5.50 -10.96
N GLY A 108 22.96 5.18 -12.06
CA GLY A 108 22.39 5.08 -13.41
C GLY A 108 21.42 3.90 -13.54
N GLU A 109 21.81 2.72 -13.01
CA GLU A 109 20.93 1.54 -13.00
C GLU A 109 19.70 1.76 -12.14
N ALA A 110 19.84 2.40 -10.97
CA ALA A 110 18.71 2.76 -10.13
C ALA A 110 17.76 3.76 -10.80
N ALA A 111 18.28 4.74 -11.56
CA ALA A 111 17.45 5.65 -12.36
C ALA A 111 16.69 4.91 -13.46
N THR A 112 17.34 4.00 -14.16
CA THR A 112 16.74 3.14 -15.19
C THR A 112 15.67 2.24 -14.58
N PHE A 113 15.98 1.60 -13.45
CA PHE A 113 15.04 0.77 -12.69
C PHE A 113 13.78 1.57 -12.30
N ARG A 114 13.95 2.73 -11.64
CA ARG A 114 12.79 3.58 -11.28
C ARG A 114 11.92 3.93 -12.47
N ASN A 115 12.56 4.35 -13.54
CA ASN A 115 11.83 4.76 -14.72
C ASN A 115 11.06 3.60 -15.39
N ARG A 116 11.53 2.35 -15.30
CA ARG A 116 10.91 1.17 -15.93
C ARG A 116 9.93 0.45 -15.05
N GLU A 117 10.24 0.30 -13.77
CA GLU A 117 9.53 -0.62 -12.88
C GLU A 117 8.61 0.11 -11.90
N ILE A 118 8.87 1.41 -11.61
CA ILE A 118 8.21 2.15 -10.54
C ILE A 118 7.38 3.30 -11.11
N GLY A 119 6.08 3.32 -10.79
CA GLY A 119 5.25 4.52 -10.81
C GLY A 119 5.24 5.15 -9.42
N TYR A 120 5.55 6.44 -9.32
CA TYR A 120 5.54 7.11 -8.03
C TYR A 120 4.57 8.29 -8.03
N VAL A 121 3.65 8.29 -7.06
CA VAL A 121 2.68 9.36 -6.80
C VAL A 121 3.04 10.01 -5.47
N TRP A 122 3.39 11.29 -5.51
CA TRP A 122 3.80 12.04 -4.34
C TRP A 122 2.61 12.72 -3.66
N GLN A 123 2.73 13.04 -2.39
CA GLN A 123 1.75 13.83 -1.65
C GLN A 123 1.54 15.23 -2.27
N LEU A 124 2.63 15.90 -2.64
CA LEU A 124 2.61 17.07 -3.51
C LEU A 124 2.80 16.57 -4.94
N HIS A 125 1.99 17.02 -5.86
CA HIS A 125 1.93 16.49 -7.24
C HIS A 125 3.26 16.57 -8.00
N TYR A 126 4.12 17.54 -7.64
CA TYR A 126 5.41 17.83 -8.31
C TYR A 126 5.30 17.86 -9.83
N LEU A 127 4.21 18.50 -10.32
CA LEU A 127 4.11 18.77 -11.74
C LEU A 127 5.05 19.92 -12.09
N LEU A 128 5.65 19.83 -13.27
CA LEU A 128 6.48 20.88 -13.82
C LEU A 128 5.57 22.03 -14.27
N PRO A 129 5.64 23.22 -13.66
CA PRO A 129 4.65 24.28 -13.85
C PRO A 129 4.68 24.87 -15.26
N GLU A 130 5.84 24.85 -15.92
CA GLU A 130 6.04 25.36 -17.29
C GLU A 130 5.56 24.39 -18.38
N PHE A 131 5.15 23.18 -17.97
CA PHE A 131 4.71 22.12 -18.89
C PHE A 131 3.20 21.92 -18.79
N THR A 132 2.61 21.60 -19.93
CA THR A 132 1.22 21.18 -20.03
C THR A 132 0.97 19.83 -19.32
N ALA A 133 -0.29 19.47 -19.09
CA ALA A 133 -0.65 18.14 -18.59
C ALA A 133 -0.08 17.03 -19.48
N LEU A 134 -0.16 17.21 -20.81
CA LEU A 134 0.37 16.25 -21.78
C LEU A 134 1.89 16.07 -21.64
N GLU A 135 2.62 17.17 -21.55
CA GLU A 135 4.08 17.14 -21.42
C GLU A 135 4.52 16.57 -20.07
N ASN A 136 3.84 16.89 -18.97
CA ASN A 136 4.09 16.29 -17.66
C ASN A 136 3.94 14.78 -17.70
N VAL A 137 2.87 14.28 -18.33
CA VAL A 137 2.64 12.81 -18.43
C VAL A 137 3.64 12.17 -19.38
N ALA A 138 4.03 12.81 -20.47
CA ALA A 138 4.98 12.27 -21.44
C ALA A 138 6.44 12.21 -20.91
N MET A 139 6.78 13.04 -19.90
CA MET A 139 8.16 13.23 -19.43
C MET A 139 8.91 11.91 -19.12
N PRO A 140 8.34 10.92 -18.41
CA PRO A 140 9.04 9.66 -18.15
C PRO A 140 9.41 8.87 -19.42
N LEU A 141 8.59 8.97 -20.47
CA LEU A 141 8.87 8.32 -21.78
C LEU A 141 9.95 9.08 -22.54
N LEU A 142 9.90 10.42 -22.51
CA LEU A 142 10.93 11.27 -23.12
C LEU A 142 12.30 11.05 -22.45
N ALA A 143 12.32 10.82 -21.13
CA ALA A 143 13.54 10.46 -20.39
C ALA A 143 14.12 9.08 -20.78
N ARG A 144 13.33 8.23 -21.47
CA ARG A 144 13.78 6.98 -22.10
C ARG A 144 14.22 7.16 -23.56
N GLU A 145 14.29 8.39 -24.02
CA GLU A 145 14.57 8.72 -25.43
C GLU A 145 13.47 8.19 -26.40
N GLU A 146 12.25 7.93 -25.88
CA GLU A 146 11.13 7.58 -26.76
C GLU A 146 10.80 8.77 -27.68
N PRO A 147 10.57 8.55 -28.99
CA PRO A 147 10.23 9.63 -29.89
C PRO A 147 9.02 10.44 -29.41
N LYS A 148 9.14 11.77 -29.41
CA LYS A 148 8.11 12.69 -28.89
C LYS A 148 6.68 12.39 -29.42
N PRO A 149 6.46 12.09 -30.73
CA PRO A 149 5.13 11.76 -31.22
C PRO A 149 4.53 10.52 -30.54
N SER A 150 5.32 9.46 -30.35
CA SER A 150 4.90 8.21 -29.67
C SER A 150 4.59 8.47 -28.19
N ALA A 151 5.49 9.14 -27.48
CA ALA A 151 5.31 9.50 -26.07
C ALA A 151 4.03 10.34 -25.87
N PHE A 152 3.73 11.28 -26.77
CA PHE A 152 2.54 12.12 -26.69
C PHE A 152 1.24 11.35 -26.97
N VAL A 153 1.24 10.34 -27.84
CA VAL A 153 0.09 9.46 -28.05
C VAL A 153 -0.23 8.70 -26.78
N LYS A 154 0.75 8.03 -26.17
CA LYS A 154 0.57 7.27 -24.92
C LYS A 154 0.13 8.18 -23.77
N ALA A 155 0.74 9.35 -23.62
CA ALA A 155 0.37 10.32 -22.60
C ALA A 155 -1.08 10.81 -22.76
N ARG A 156 -1.53 11.06 -23.98
CA ARG A 156 -2.92 11.46 -24.26
C ARG A 156 -3.92 10.36 -23.95
N GLU A 157 -3.59 9.11 -24.24
CA GLU A 157 -4.42 7.94 -23.88
C GLU A 157 -4.62 7.86 -22.37
N LEU A 158 -3.56 8.00 -21.57
CA LEU A 158 -3.67 7.99 -20.12
C LEU A 158 -4.43 9.21 -19.58
N LEU A 159 -4.23 10.39 -20.16
CA LEU A 159 -5.01 11.60 -19.78
C LEU A 159 -6.51 11.40 -20.04
N ARG A 160 -6.88 10.73 -21.13
CA ARG A 160 -8.28 10.35 -21.40
C ARG A 160 -8.79 9.35 -20.37
N GLU A 161 -7.99 8.33 -20.03
CA GLU A 161 -8.36 7.30 -19.04
C GLU A 161 -8.60 7.90 -17.65
N VAL A 162 -7.81 8.90 -17.24
CA VAL A 162 -8.02 9.63 -15.98
C VAL A 162 -9.06 10.77 -16.09
N GLY A 163 -9.76 10.90 -17.23
CA GLY A 163 -10.84 11.88 -17.44
C GLY A 163 -10.35 13.31 -17.64
N LEU A 164 -9.18 13.51 -18.25
CA LEU A 164 -8.56 14.81 -18.49
C LEU A 164 -8.32 15.12 -19.97
N GLU A 165 -9.07 14.49 -20.88
CA GLU A 165 -8.94 14.71 -22.32
C GLU A 165 -9.08 16.21 -22.72
N ALA A 166 -10.01 16.92 -22.10
CA ALA A 166 -10.23 18.37 -22.34
C ALA A 166 -9.13 19.25 -21.70
N ARG A 167 -8.22 18.68 -20.90
CA ARG A 167 -7.19 19.40 -20.14
C ARG A 167 -5.78 19.19 -20.66
N VAL A 168 -5.59 18.45 -21.73
CA VAL A 168 -4.26 18.01 -22.23
C VAL A 168 -3.28 19.17 -22.46
N ASN A 169 -3.78 20.33 -22.89
CA ASN A 169 -2.96 21.51 -23.20
C ASN A 169 -2.91 22.55 -22.06
N HIS A 170 -3.54 22.31 -20.90
CA HIS A 170 -3.50 23.23 -19.77
C HIS A 170 -2.14 23.08 -19.05
N LEU A 171 -1.60 24.19 -18.60
CA LEU A 171 -0.43 24.20 -17.71
C LEU A 171 -0.80 23.66 -16.35
N ALA A 172 0.18 23.15 -15.61
CA ALA A 172 -0.05 22.56 -14.29
C ALA A 172 -0.76 23.52 -13.32
N GLY A 173 -0.44 24.82 -13.37
CA GLY A 173 -1.05 25.84 -12.52
C GLY A 173 -2.50 26.21 -12.87
N GLU A 174 -2.98 25.82 -14.05
CA GLU A 174 -4.36 26.06 -14.51
C GLU A 174 -5.32 24.93 -14.08
N LEU A 175 -4.76 23.84 -13.50
CA LEU A 175 -5.50 22.66 -13.06
C LEU A 175 -5.88 22.77 -11.59
N SER A 176 -7.08 22.33 -11.24
CA SER A 176 -7.47 22.12 -9.84
C SER A 176 -6.60 21.06 -9.17
N GLY A 177 -6.53 21.03 -7.82
CA GLY A 177 -5.74 20.05 -7.09
C GLY A 177 -6.08 18.59 -7.45
N GLY A 178 -7.37 18.28 -7.62
CA GLY A 178 -7.80 16.95 -8.07
C GLY A 178 -7.41 16.63 -9.52
N GLU A 179 -7.41 17.63 -10.42
CA GLU A 179 -6.91 17.47 -11.79
C GLU A 179 -5.39 17.25 -11.80
N GLN A 180 -4.65 18.02 -11.00
CA GLN A 180 -3.19 17.83 -10.83
C GLN A 180 -2.86 16.43 -10.32
N GLN A 181 -3.63 15.91 -9.36
CA GLN A 181 -3.45 14.57 -8.85
C GLN A 181 -3.72 13.51 -9.92
N ARG A 182 -4.75 13.68 -10.75
CA ARG A 182 -5.00 12.77 -11.88
C ARG A 182 -3.90 12.84 -12.94
N VAL A 183 -3.32 14.01 -13.20
CA VAL A 183 -2.11 14.14 -14.06
C VAL A 183 -0.93 13.40 -13.44
N SER A 184 -0.72 13.51 -12.12
CA SER A 184 0.34 12.78 -11.40
C SER A 184 0.16 11.27 -11.49
N LEU A 185 -1.07 10.76 -11.35
CA LEU A 185 -1.40 9.34 -11.55
C LEU A 185 -1.09 8.90 -13.00
N ALA A 186 -1.54 9.66 -14.00
CA ALA A 186 -1.26 9.37 -15.40
C ALA A 186 0.25 9.35 -15.68
N ARG A 187 1.00 10.33 -15.15
CA ARG A 187 2.47 10.37 -15.26
C ARG A 187 3.14 9.15 -14.63
N ALA A 188 2.65 8.71 -13.48
CA ALA A 188 3.19 7.53 -12.80
C ALA A 188 2.96 6.23 -13.60
N LEU A 189 1.88 6.17 -14.40
CA LEU A 189 1.48 4.96 -15.12
C LEU A 189 1.91 4.90 -16.59
N VAL A 190 2.36 6.02 -17.16
CA VAL A 190 2.66 6.11 -18.61
C VAL A 190 3.76 5.16 -19.06
N THR A 191 4.64 4.78 -18.15
CA THR A 191 5.73 3.83 -18.38
C THR A 191 5.31 2.37 -18.21
N GLN A 192 4.05 2.12 -17.86
CA GLN A 192 3.50 0.78 -17.54
C GLN A 192 4.33 0.08 -16.44
N PRO A 193 4.48 0.69 -15.26
CA PRO A 193 5.29 0.14 -14.18
C PRO A 193 4.65 -1.13 -13.62
N ARG A 194 5.47 -2.00 -13.01
CA ARG A 194 4.98 -3.18 -12.27
C ARG A 194 4.56 -2.82 -10.83
N LEU A 195 5.14 -1.77 -10.26
CA LEU A 195 4.85 -1.33 -8.89
C LEU A 195 4.47 0.16 -8.87
N LEU A 196 3.31 0.45 -8.31
CA LEU A 196 2.85 1.80 -8.00
C LEU A 196 3.08 2.09 -6.52
N LEU A 197 3.85 3.13 -6.22
CA LEU A 197 4.05 3.67 -4.89
C LEU A 197 3.31 4.99 -4.77
N ALA A 198 2.44 5.15 -3.79
CA ALA A 198 1.66 6.36 -3.58
C ALA A 198 1.81 6.86 -2.14
N ASP A 199 2.38 8.05 -1.99
CA ASP A 199 2.59 8.69 -0.71
C ASP A 199 1.48 9.72 -0.48
N GLU A 200 0.52 9.42 0.40
CA GLU A 200 -0.64 10.24 0.74
C GLU A 200 -1.37 10.80 -0.51
N PRO A 201 -1.77 9.95 -1.47
CA PRO A 201 -2.23 10.41 -2.79
C PRO A 201 -3.50 11.26 -2.77
N THR A 202 -4.15 11.40 -1.61
CA THR A 202 -5.38 12.18 -1.42
C THR A 202 -5.29 13.18 -0.27
N GLY A 203 -4.14 13.28 0.39
CA GLY A 203 -3.98 14.01 1.65
C GLY A 203 -4.23 15.53 1.57
N ASN A 204 -4.10 16.12 0.39
CA ASN A 204 -4.28 17.56 0.16
C ASN A 204 -5.60 17.90 -0.56
N LEU A 205 -6.53 16.95 -0.65
CA LEU A 205 -7.80 17.11 -1.36
C LEU A 205 -8.97 17.16 -0.38
N ASP A 206 -10.05 17.84 -0.78
CA ASP A 206 -11.32 17.74 -0.07
C ASP A 206 -11.88 16.29 -0.16
N ASN A 207 -12.75 15.92 0.77
CA ASN A 207 -13.25 14.55 0.89
C ASN A 207 -13.89 14.00 -0.40
N ARG A 208 -14.64 14.83 -1.14
CA ARG A 208 -15.30 14.40 -2.36
C ARG A 208 -14.29 14.15 -3.48
N THR A 209 -13.34 15.03 -3.64
CA THR A 209 -12.26 14.90 -4.63
C THR A 209 -11.33 13.75 -4.26
N ALA A 210 -11.00 13.58 -2.98
CA ALA A 210 -10.21 12.48 -2.45
C ALA A 210 -10.84 11.11 -2.78
N GLU A 211 -12.16 10.97 -2.56
CA GLU A 211 -12.89 9.75 -2.88
C GLU A 211 -12.88 9.45 -4.40
N ALA A 212 -13.09 10.47 -5.22
CA ALA A 212 -13.05 10.31 -6.68
C ALA A 212 -11.66 9.90 -7.20
N VAL A 213 -10.59 10.48 -6.63
CA VAL A 213 -9.20 10.15 -6.99
C VAL A 213 -8.83 8.75 -6.50
N PHE A 214 -9.24 8.36 -5.29
CA PHE A 214 -9.00 7.02 -4.78
C PHE A 214 -9.75 5.95 -5.58
N GLY A 215 -11.02 6.17 -5.90
CA GLY A 215 -11.80 5.28 -6.78
C GLY A 215 -11.20 5.16 -8.20
N LEU A 216 -10.58 6.22 -8.71
CA LEU A 216 -9.80 6.15 -9.95
C LEU A 216 -8.57 5.27 -9.78
N LEU A 217 -7.82 5.43 -8.70
CA LEU A 217 -6.62 4.62 -8.40
C LEU A 217 -6.97 3.12 -8.32
N GLU A 218 -8.06 2.75 -7.66
CA GLU A 218 -8.54 1.35 -7.60
C GLU A 218 -8.86 0.79 -8.99
N ARG A 219 -9.56 1.57 -9.82
CA ARG A 219 -9.85 1.16 -11.21
C ARG A 219 -8.56 0.96 -12.00
N LEU A 220 -7.61 1.90 -11.92
CA LEU A 220 -6.33 1.80 -12.61
C LEU A 220 -5.51 0.60 -12.12
N HIS A 221 -5.48 0.35 -10.78
CA HIS A 221 -4.86 -0.83 -10.19
C HIS A 221 -5.40 -2.12 -10.82
N THR A 222 -6.73 -2.25 -10.90
CA THR A 222 -7.39 -3.44 -11.46
C THR A 222 -7.17 -3.55 -12.98
N THR A 223 -7.36 -2.44 -13.71
CA THR A 223 -7.26 -2.42 -15.19
C THR A 223 -5.85 -2.76 -15.67
N HIS A 224 -4.84 -2.19 -15.03
CA HIS A 224 -3.43 -2.40 -15.39
C HIS A 224 -2.77 -3.55 -14.63
N ARG A 225 -3.51 -4.28 -13.78
CA ARG A 225 -3.00 -5.38 -12.94
C ARG A 225 -1.76 -4.97 -12.13
N LEU A 226 -1.81 -3.78 -11.56
CA LEU A 226 -0.69 -3.19 -10.81
C LEU A 226 -0.47 -3.93 -9.50
N THR A 227 0.77 -3.94 -9.02
CA THR A 227 1.05 -4.06 -7.59
C THR A 227 1.11 -2.67 -7.02
N SER A 228 0.44 -2.39 -5.90
CA SER A 228 0.33 -1.02 -5.38
C SER A 228 0.60 -0.98 -3.88
N ILE A 229 1.44 -0.04 -3.44
CA ILE A 229 1.67 0.26 -2.03
C ILE A 229 1.29 1.72 -1.79
N LEU A 230 0.29 1.92 -0.94
CA LEU A 230 -0.22 3.24 -0.59
C LEU A 230 0.12 3.57 0.84
N VAL A 231 0.75 4.70 1.07
CA VAL A 231 0.84 5.30 2.40
C VAL A 231 -0.34 6.23 2.58
N THR A 232 -1.09 6.07 3.67
CA THR A 232 -2.22 6.95 3.98
C THR A 232 -2.51 6.99 5.48
N HIS A 233 -3.04 8.12 5.95
CA HIS A 233 -3.64 8.24 7.27
C HIS A 233 -5.18 8.05 7.24
N ASN A 234 -5.76 7.93 6.04
CA ASN A 234 -7.20 7.72 5.87
C ASN A 234 -7.55 6.23 6.01
N MET A 235 -8.09 5.86 7.17
CA MET A 235 -8.44 4.48 7.50
C MET A 235 -9.57 3.93 6.62
N ALA A 236 -10.49 4.78 6.14
CA ALA A 236 -11.56 4.34 5.24
C ALA A 236 -11.00 3.88 3.89
N MET A 237 -9.99 4.57 3.36
CA MET A 237 -9.28 4.16 2.14
C MET A 237 -8.39 2.94 2.38
N ALA A 238 -7.70 2.88 3.53
CA ALA A 238 -6.88 1.73 3.89
C ALA A 238 -7.68 0.42 3.95
N LYS A 239 -8.92 0.46 4.46
CA LYS A 239 -9.84 -0.70 4.50
C LYS A 239 -10.21 -1.27 3.12
N ARG A 240 -10.11 -0.48 2.08
CA ARG A 240 -10.40 -0.89 0.69
C ARG A 240 -9.22 -1.56 0.01
N CYS A 241 -8.03 -1.47 0.59
CA CYS A 241 -6.87 -2.23 0.13
C CYS A 241 -6.98 -3.68 0.59
N GLY A 242 -6.43 -4.60 -0.21
CA GLY A 242 -6.47 -6.04 0.10
C GLY A 242 -5.74 -6.42 1.38
N ARG A 243 -4.78 -5.56 1.82
CA ARG A 243 -3.98 -5.78 3.03
C ARG A 243 -3.60 -4.44 3.64
N THR A 244 -3.68 -4.32 4.96
CA THR A 244 -3.27 -3.10 5.69
C THR A 244 -2.17 -3.44 6.67
N LEU A 245 -1.09 -2.67 6.61
CA LEU A 245 0.06 -2.77 7.49
C LEU A 245 0.18 -1.49 8.32
N ARG A 246 0.39 -1.61 9.63
CA ARG A 246 0.71 -0.48 10.50
C ARG A 246 2.21 -0.41 10.71
N LEU A 247 2.81 0.72 10.36
CA LEU A 247 4.18 1.04 10.72
C LEU A 247 4.20 1.65 12.11
N HIS A 248 4.78 0.94 13.06
CA HIS A 248 4.89 1.34 14.46
C HIS A 248 6.25 0.90 15.01
N GLU A 249 6.96 1.80 15.70
CA GLU A 249 8.30 1.54 16.27
C GLU A 249 9.27 0.86 15.30
N GLY A 250 9.29 1.34 14.06
CA GLY A 250 10.18 0.84 13.01
C GLY A 250 9.86 -0.55 12.46
N ARG A 251 8.69 -1.11 12.77
CA ARG A 251 8.23 -2.43 12.31
C ARG A 251 6.87 -2.34 11.64
N LEU A 252 6.60 -3.30 10.74
CA LEU A 252 5.29 -3.45 10.10
C LEU A 252 4.50 -4.54 10.81
N HIS A 253 3.27 -4.21 11.18
CA HIS A 253 2.30 -5.12 11.77
C HIS A 253 1.07 -5.19 10.89
N GLU A 254 0.62 -6.38 10.56
CA GLU A 254 -0.63 -6.56 9.82
C GLU A 254 -1.82 -6.20 10.70
N VAL A 255 -2.74 -5.41 10.15
CA VAL A 255 -3.93 -4.93 10.85
C VAL A 255 -5.17 -5.42 10.11
N TRP A 256 -5.95 -6.27 10.78
CA TRP A 256 -7.26 -6.69 10.29
C TRP A 256 -8.29 -5.61 10.59
N LEU A 257 -8.67 -4.85 9.59
CA LEU A 257 -9.67 -3.80 9.71
C LEU A 257 -11.06 -4.40 9.47
N HIS A 258 -11.60 -5.12 10.48
CA HIS A 258 -12.97 -5.62 10.42
C HIS A 258 -13.94 -4.44 10.36
N SER A 259 -14.98 -4.53 9.54
CA SER A 259 -16.13 -3.64 9.59
C SER A 259 -16.86 -3.87 10.91
N SER A 260 -16.89 -2.86 11.77
CA SER A 260 -17.51 -2.88 13.10
C SER A 260 -19.04 -2.90 13.09
N GLU A 261 -19.70 -3.42 12.04
CA GLU A 261 -21.15 -3.53 11.98
C GLU A 261 -21.73 -4.77 12.69
N SER A 262 -20.87 -5.70 13.20
CA SER A 262 -21.34 -6.92 13.88
C SER A 262 -21.22 -6.91 15.40
N GLU A 263 -20.57 -5.92 16.02
CA GLU A 263 -20.45 -5.87 17.49
C GLU A 263 -21.51 -5.03 18.18
N GLU A 264 -22.09 -4.02 17.52
CA GLU A 264 -23.21 -3.25 18.11
C GLU A 264 -24.53 -4.04 18.13
N ALA A 265 -24.76 -4.92 17.16
CA ALA A 265 -25.95 -5.78 17.15
C ALA A 265 -25.94 -6.88 18.22
N SER A 266 -24.77 -7.19 18.80
CA SER A 266 -24.65 -8.21 19.87
C SER A 266 -24.72 -7.61 21.27
N ALA A 267 -24.58 -6.29 21.43
CA ALA A 267 -24.68 -5.60 22.71
C ALA A 267 -26.13 -5.20 23.05
N GLU A 268 -26.97 -4.91 22.06
CA GLU A 268 -28.39 -4.58 22.28
C GLU A 268 -29.29 -5.78 22.53
N GLY A 269 -28.83 -7.00 22.21
CA GLY A 269 -29.59 -8.25 22.39
C GLY A 269 -29.51 -8.88 23.78
N ARG A 270 -28.79 -8.29 24.76
CA ARG A 270 -28.60 -8.89 26.10
C ARG A 270 -29.26 -8.14 27.26
N ILE A 271 -30.10 -7.15 27.00
CA ILE A 271 -30.90 -6.48 28.05
C ILE A 271 -32.39 -6.70 27.77
N ALA A 272 -32.82 -7.93 27.81
CA ALA A 272 -34.26 -8.28 27.97
C ALA A 272 -34.33 -9.74 28.42
N SER A 273 -34.23 -10.00 29.72
CA SER A 273 -34.96 -11.05 30.46
C SER A 273 -34.32 -11.27 31.83
N SER A 274 -34.84 -10.60 32.86
CA SER A 274 -35.01 -11.17 34.19
C SER A 274 -36.08 -10.36 34.92
N ASP A 275 -37.34 -10.67 34.62
CA ASP A 275 -38.44 -10.45 35.55
C ASP A 275 -38.36 -11.48 36.67
N ALA A 276 -38.36 -11.04 37.91
CA ALA A 276 -39.03 -11.70 39.06
C ALA A 276 -39.00 -10.79 40.30
N PRO A 277 -39.98 -10.91 41.20
CA PRO A 277 -40.61 -9.77 41.84
C PRO A 277 -40.34 -9.69 43.37
N GLY A 278 -40.62 -8.48 43.94
CA GLY A 278 -41.16 -8.37 45.28
C GLY A 278 -40.21 -7.89 46.38
N HIS A 279 -40.45 -6.72 46.83
CA HIS A 279 -40.93 -6.29 48.18
C HIS A 279 -40.45 -4.85 48.54
N PRO A 280 -41.00 -4.15 49.55
CA PRO A 280 -41.64 -2.85 49.33
C PRO A 280 -40.94 -1.65 50.04
N ILE A 281 -41.30 -0.51 49.50
CA ILE A 281 -41.39 0.84 50.07
C ILE A 281 -41.00 1.07 51.54
N VAL A 282 -40.03 1.94 51.77
CA VAL A 282 -40.07 2.88 52.93
C VAL A 282 -39.77 4.30 52.42
N ARG A 283 -40.83 5.15 52.54
CA ARG A 283 -40.74 6.61 52.45
C ARG A 283 -40.19 7.17 53.74
N THR A 284 -39.23 8.06 53.70
CA THR A 284 -39.04 9.09 54.69
C THR A 284 -38.79 10.43 54.04
N ALA A 285 -39.50 11.39 54.59
CA ALA A 285 -39.74 12.70 54.04
C ALA A 285 -38.62 13.72 54.43
N VAL A 286 -38.63 14.75 53.60
CA VAL A 286 -38.03 16.10 53.66
C VAL A 286 -38.05 16.78 55.07
N PRO A 287 -37.18 17.73 55.43
CA PRO A 287 -37.33 19.12 55.07
C PRO A 287 -35.99 19.82 54.69
N GLY A 288 -35.89 20.80 53.88
CA GLY A 288 -36.60 22.08 53.77
C GLY A 288 -35.71 23.22 54.25
N ALA A 289 -35.68 24.30 53.50
CA ALA A 289 -35.24 25.66 53.81
C ALA A 289 -33.80 26.02 53.33
N ASN A 290 -33.59 27.01 52.61
CA ASN A 290 -34.11 28.33 52.33
C ASN A 290 -32.93 29.31 52.12
N ARG A 291 -32.96 30.02 51.00
CA ARG A 291 -32.73 31.47 50.82
C ARG A 291 -31.35 32.09 50.96
N THR A 292 -31.19 32.94 49.98
CA THR A 292 -30.57 34.31 49.90
C THR A 292 -29.10 34.27 49.55
N GLY A 293 -28.60 35.05 48.66
CA GLY A 293 -29.00 36.24 47.92
C GLY A 293 -27.74 37.03 47.63
N THR A 294 -27.76 37.71 46.53
CA THR A 294 -27.03 38.96 46.18
C THR A 294 -25.54 39.10 46.47
N ALA A 295 -24.74 39.24 45.44
CA ALA A 295 -24.15 40.49 44.92
C ALA A 295 -23.46 40.19 43.60
#